data_d0f7f8e77b854aa60b4ed3a956a7cf0a
#
_entry.id   d0f7f8e77b854aa60b4ed3a956a7cf0a
#
_cell.length_a   1.000
_cell.length_b   1.000
_cell.length_c   1.000
_cell.angle_alpha   90.00
_cell.angle_beta   90.00
_cell.angle_gamma   90.00
#
_symmetry.space_group_name_H-M   'P 1'
#
loop_
_entity.id
_entity.type
_entity.pdbx_description
1 polymer ?
#
loop_
_entity_poly.entity_id
_entity_poly.type
_entity_poly.pdbx_seq_one_letter_code
_entity_poly.pdbx_strand_id
1 'polypeptide(L)'
;MLAVYYNKSRNTNPYHLENHDRVIQSIKYIKDKLPSTIIYNNDQILTYLQENLHLGSKEEIANIILTQIYSEDYIKNIQEMTQSLEDDEIIDGDTYFSNVTFDEILDNSVILYNVCYQIMEQNIKYAYCLIRPPSHHSSLNRYNGFCIVNHTYLTAKYLHDKHNKKILILDYDVHHGDGTQALVNQHLEDDVYFVSMHCYGNGFYPGTGDVDENNEKVLNIPMKRGTGDELYIEKFNEVKDYIKTKEIDIIIVSNGLDAHHDDPFSVMNLTNKFYTTVTEYLKSLDKPLIYILEGGYNPKTIGKISVDIINELNNKHDLIEFEKLDDKD
;
A
#
# COMPACT_ATOMS: atom_id res chain seq x y z
N MET A 1 13.40 -1.02 13.72
CA MET A 1 13.06 -2.43 13.38
C MET A 1 12.13 -2.43 12.18
N LEU A 2 12.22 -3.43 11.29
CA LEU A 2 11.31 -3.68 10.16
C LEU A 2 10.48 -4.93 10.43
N ALA A 3 9.19 -4.90 10.05
CA ALA A 3 8.35 -6.08 9.95
C ALA A 3 7.64 -6.12 8.59
N VAL A 4 7.47 -7.32 8.05
CA VAL A 4 6.75 -7.60 6.81
C VAL A 4 5.39 -8.20 7.15
N TYR A 5 4.36 -7.74 6.47
CA TYR A 5 2.98 -8.16 6.68
C TYR A 5 2.35 -8.61 5.36
N TYR A 6 1.49 -9.61 5.40
CA TYR A 6 0.74 -10.02 4.21
C TYR A 6 -0.63 -10.59 4.56
N ASN A 7 -1.60 -10.43 3.65
CA ASN A 7 -2.83 -11.19 3.75
C ASN A 7 -2.66 -12.55 3.03
N LYS A 8 -3.26 -13.58 3.60
CA LYS A 8 -3.35 -14.90 2.95
C LYS A 8 -4.45 -14.85 1.88
N SER A 9 -4.22 -14.06 0.83
CA SER A 9 -5.20 -13.90 -0.23
C SER A 9 -5.78 -15.23 -0.69
N ARG A 10 -7.09 -15.30 -0.81
CA ARG A 10 -7.86 -16.51 -1.15
C ARG A 10 -8.40 -16.49 -2.56
N ASN A 11 -8.38 -15.31 -3.21
CA ASN A 11 -8.84 -15.20 -4.57
C ASN A 11 -7.84 -15.84 -5.54
N THR A 12 -8.27 -16.93 -6.16
CA THR A 12 -7.44 -17.77 -7.01
C THR A 12 -7.73 -17.60 -8.50
N ASN A 13 -8.44 -16.52 -8.92
CA ASN A 13 -8.76 -16.32 -10.33
C ASN A 13 -7.48 -16.27 -11.19
N PRO A 14 -7.17 -17.32 -11.96
CA PRO A 14 -5.92 -17.39 -12.72
C PRO A 14 -5.95 -16.56 -14.00
N TYR A 15 -7.12 -16.05 -14.37
CA TYR A 15 -7.32 -15.29 -15.61
C TYR A 15 -7.16 -13.78 -15.39
N HIS A 16 -7.14 -13.33 -14.15
CA HIS A 16 -6.94 -11.93 -13.82
C HIS A 16 -5.51 -11.69 -13.32
N LEU A 17 -4.86 -10.64 -13.80
CA LEU A 17 -3.48 -10.32 -13.42
C LEU A 17 -3.39 -9.87 -11.94
N GLU A 18 -4.41 -9.16 -11.46
CA GLU A 18 -4.56 -8.84 -10.04
C GLU A 18 -5.15 -10.07 -9.32
N ASN A 19 -4.30 -11.02 -8.88
CA ASN A 19 -4.67 -12.26 -8.21
C ASN A 19 -3.75 -12.56 -7.01
N HIS A 20 -4.07 -13.63 -6.26
CA HIS A 20 -3.34 -14.01 -5.04
C HIS A 20 -1.85 -14.31 -5.26
N ASP A 21 -1.44 -14.74 -6.46
CA ASP A 21 -0.04 -15.07 -6.75
C ASP A 21 0.89 -13.86 -6.58
N ARG A 22 0.37 -12.64 -6.79
CA ARG A 22 1.09 -11.40 -6.53
C ARG A 22 1.67 -11.35 -5.11
N VAL A 23 0.91 -11.82 -4.13
CA VAL A 23 1.32 -11.84 -2.72
C VAL A 23 2.02 -13.15 -2.37
N ILE A 24 1.39 -14.30 -2.64
CA ILE A 24 1.86 -15.59 -2.14
C ILE A 24 3.23 -15.98 -2.72
N GLN A 25 3.44 -15.79 -4.03
CA GLN A 25 4.73 -16.09 -4.65
C GLN A 25 5.81 -15.10 -4.21
N SER A 26 5.45 -13.81 -4.03
CA SER A 26 6.39 -12.79 -3.54
C SER A 26 6.83 -13.07 -2.11
N ILE A 27 5.92 -13.43 -1.22
CA ILE A 27 6.25 -13.83 0.17
C ILE A 27 7.14 -15.07 0.19
N LYS A 28 6.86 -16.07 -0.66
CA LYS A 28 7.71 -17.24 -0.77
C LYS A 28 9.13 -16.85 -1.20
N TYR A 29 9.25 -15.96 -2.16
CA TYR A 29 10.56 -15.47 -2.63
C TYR A 29 11.30 -14.69 -1.53
N ILE A 30 10.60 -13.81 -0.78
CA ILE A 30 11.20 -13.08 0.34
C ILE A 30 11.69 -14.03 1.43
N LYS A 31 10.89 -15.02 1.83
CA LYS A 31 11.30 -16.04 2.82
C LYS A 31 12.54 -16.82 2.39
N ASP A 32 12.64 -17.13 1.10
CA ASP A 32 13.82 -17.82 0.55
C ASP A 32 15.08 -16.94 0.59
N LYS A 33 14.96 -15.66 0.23
CA LYS A 33 16.10 -14.74 0.13
C LYS A 33 16.48 -14.07 1.44
N LEU A 34 15.52 -13.87 2.33
CA LEU A 34 15.68 -13.17 3.60
C LEU A 34 15.07 -13.99 4.75
N PRO A 35 15.64 -15.17 5.08
CA PRO A 35 15.04 -16.10 6.05
C PRO A 35 14.98 -15.56 7.49
N SER A 36 15.75 -14.52 7.81
CA SER A 36 15.74 -13.87 9.13
C SER A 36 14.72 -12.72 9.23
N THR A 37 14.00 -12.39 8.15
CA THR A 37 13.01 -11.31 8.17
C THR A 37 11.77 -11.75 8.96
N ILE A 38 11.30 -10.89 9.84
CA ILE A 38 10.07 -11.10 10.60
C ILE A 38 8.88 -10.88 9.66
N ILE A 39 8.07 -11.92 9.46
CA ILE A 39 6.93 -11.91 8.53
C ILE A 39 5.69 -12.42 9.24
N TYR A 40 4.63 -11.59 9.27
CA TYR A 40 3.32 -11.93 9.86
C TYR A 40 2.24 -11.99 8.80
N ASN A 41 1.33 -12.95 8.93
CA ASN A 41 0.09 -12.99 8.16
C ASN A 41 -1.10 -12.45 8.95
N ASN A 42 -2.23 -12.24 8.27
CA ASN A 42 -3.46 -11.71 8.87
C ASN A 42 -3.96 -12.52 10.06
N ASP A 43 -3.87 -13.87 10.04
CA ASP A 43 -4.36 -14.70 11.14
C ASP A 43 -3.51 -14.53 12.40
N GLN A 44 -2.18 -14.50 12.25
CA GLN A 44 -1.26 -14.27 13.38
C GLN A 44 -1.49 -12.89 14.00
N ILE A 45 -1.76 -11.89 13.16
CA ILE A 45 -2.03 -10.52 13.62
C ILE A 45 -3.36 -10.47 14.36
N LEU A 46 -4.43 -11.08 13.82
CA LEU A 46 -5.73 -11.11 14.46
C LEU A 46 -5.64 -11.78 15.84
N THR A 47 -4.99 -12.94 15.92
CA THR A 47 -4.74 -13.63 17.17
C THR A 47 -4.01 -12.75 18.18
N TYR A 48 -2.91 -12.09 17.74
CA TYR A 48 -2.15 -11.16 18.60
C TYR A 48 -3.03 -10.03 19.15
N LEU A 49 -3.84 -9.39 18.31
CA LEU A 49 -4.70 -8.26 18.71
C LEU A 49 -5.78 -8.71 19.70
N GLN A 50 -6.35 -9.90 19.50
CA GLN A 50 -7.37 -10.46 20.40
C GLN A 50 -6.79 -10.90 21.73
N GLU A 51 -5.67 -11.60 21.75
CA GLU A 51 -5.10 -12.18 22.97
C GLU A 51 -4.33 -11.15 23.81
N ASN A 52 -3.60 -10.22 23.18
CA ASN A 52 -2.72 -9.29 23.89
C ASN A 52 -3.35 -7.93 24.12
N LEU A 53 -4.21 -7.45 23.21
CA LEU A 53 -4.89 -6.17 23.32
C LEU A 53 -6.37 -6.29 23.66
N HIS A 54 -6.87 -7.53 23.80
CA HIS A 54 -8.26 -7.83 24.14
C HIS A 54 -9.28 -7.16 23.20
N LEU A 55 -8.92 -7.02 21.91
CA LEU A 55 -9.79 -6.47 20.88
C LEU A 55 -10.83 -7.52 20.47
N GLY A 56 -11.92 -7.06 19.87
CA GLY A 56 -13.07 -7.88 19.50
C GLY A 56 -12.87 -8.75 18.25
N SER A 57 -13.94 -8.90 17.48
CA SER A 57 -13.93 -9.68 16.24
C SER A 57 -13.08 -9.01 15.14
N LYS A 58 -12.81 -9.76 14.07
CA LYS A 58 -12.13 -9.24 12.88
C LYS A 58 -12.85 -8.02 12.31
N GLU A 59 -14.18 -8.10 12.22
CA GLU A 59 -15.03 -7.02 11.71
C GLU A 59 -14.98 -5.77 12.61
N GLU A 60 -15.02 -5.95 13.92
CA GLU A 60 -14.91 -4.83 14.87
C GLU A 60 -13.57 -4.12 14.74
N ILE A 61 -12.46 -4.87 14.64
CA ILE A 61 -11.13 -4.31 14.48
C ILE A 61 -11.00 -3.62 13.11
N ALA A 62 -11.46 -4.26 12.03
CA ALA A 62 -11.42 -3.71 10.68
C ALA A 62 -12.22 -2.40 10.58
N ASN A 63 -13.37 -2.33 11.23
CA ASN A 63 -14.23 -1.14 11.24
C ASN A 63 -13.56 0.07 11.90
N ILE A 64 -12.60 -0.10 12.82
CA ILE A 64 -11.81 1.01 13.38
C ILE A 64 -11.12 1.81 12.26
N ILE A 65 -10.66 1.12 11.22
CA ILE A 65 -10.02 1.74 10.06
C ILE A 65 -11.06 2.14 9.00
N LEU A 66 -11.97 1.23 8.63
CA LEU A 66 -12.89 1.43 7.52
C LEU A 66 -13.82 2.63 7.74
N THR A 67 -14.33 2.82 8.94
CA THR A 67 -15.26 3.91 9.27
C THR A 67 -14.60 5.28 9.39
N GLN A 68 -13.29 5.39 9.15
CA GLN A 68 -12.63 6.71 9.09
C GLN A 68 -13.13 7.55 7.90
N ILE A 69 -13.50 6.90 6.80
CA ILE A 69 -14.04 7.59 5.61
C ILE A 69 -15.30 6.94 5.03
N TYR A 70 -15.46 5.61 5.15
CA TYR A 70 -16.60 4.91 4.57
C TYR A 70 -17.78 4.85 5.53
N SER A 71 -18.99 5.07 4.99
CA SER A 71 -20.23 4.88 5.76
C SER A 71 -20.49 3.39 6.02
N GLU A 72 -21.22 3.09 7.09
CA GLU A 72 -21.66 1.72 7.36
C GLU A 72 -22.47 1.12 6.20
N ASP A 73 -23.28 1.95 5.51
CA ASP A 73 -24.05 1.51 4.35
C ASP A 73 -23.15 1.12 3.18
N TYR A 74 -22.05 1.86 2.93
CA TYR A 74 -21.09 1.51 1.87
C TYR A 74 -20.41 0.17 2.18
N ILE A 75 -19.94 -0.01 3.41
CA ILE A 75 -19.28 -1.25 3.87
C ILE A 75 -20.25 -2.43 3.74
N LYS A 76 -21.49 -2.25 4.19
CA LYS A 76 -22.53 -3.26 4.11
C LYS A 76 -22.90 -3.61 2.65
N ASN A 77 -23.00 -2.63 1.78
CA ASN A 77 -23.26 -2.87 0.36
C ASN A 77 -22.17 -3.72 -0.29
N ILE A 78 -20.89 -3.45 -0.01
CA ILE A 78 -19.78 -4.30 -0.50
C ILE A 78 -19.90 -5.72 0.07
N GLN A 79 -20.21 -5.85 1.35
CA GLN A 79 -20.39 -7.15 2.00
C GLN A 79 -21.52 -7.95 1.34
N GLU A 80 -22.69 -7.36 1.19
CA GLU A 80 -23.87 -8.01 0.59
C GLU A 80 -23.60 -8.40 -0.87
N MET A 81 -22.96 -7.49 -1.64
CA MET A 81 -22.58 -7.74 -3.03
C MET A 81 -21.65 -8.96 -3.13
N THR A 82 -20.57 -8.99 -2.36
CA THR A 82 -19.59 -10.07 -2.41
C THR A 82 -20.15 -11.40 -1.92
N GLN A 83 -20.99 -11.41 -0.88
CA GLN A 83 -21.63 -12.62 -0.35
C GLN A 83 -22.66 -13.23 -1.31
N SER A 84 -23.21 -12.45 -2.23
CA SER A 84 -24.18 -12.94 -3.23
C SER A 84 -23.53 -13.60 -4.43
N LEU A 85 -22.20 -13.49 -4.60
CA LEU A 85 -21.49 -14.01 -5.76
C LEU A 85 -21.25 -15.52 -5.64
N GLU A 86 -21.63 -16.26 -6.68
CA GLU A 86 -21.27 -17.68 -6.86
C GLU A 86 -19.90 -17.81 -7.55
N ASP A 87 -19.61 -16.92 -8.50
CA ASP A 87 -18.37 -16.83 -9.27
C ASP A 87 -17.82 -15.40 -9.22
N ASP A 88 -16.58 -15.20 -9.70
CA ASP A 88 -15.99 -13.87 -9.83
C ASP A 88 -16.73 -13.05 -10.89
N GLU A 89 -17.09 -11.81 -10.56
CA GLU A 89 -17.76 -10.87 -11.46
C GLU A 89 -16.96 -9.58 -11.63
N ILE A 90 -16.90 -9.08 -12.87
CA ILE A 90 -16.39 -7.75 -13.16
C ILE A 90 -17.52 -6.76 -12.93
N ILE A 91 -17.37 -5.90 -11.93
CA ILE A 91 -18.42 -4.98 -11.50
C ILE A 91 -18.25 -3.59 -12.15
N ASP A 92 -17.02 -3.14 -12.34
CA ASP A 92 -16.71 -1.85 -12.97
C ASP A 92 -15.51 -1.99 -13.91
N GLY A 93 -15.80 -2.04 -15.21
CA GLY A 93 -14.81 -2.06 -16.28
C GLY A 93 -13.78 -3.18 -16.19
N ASP A 94 -12.96 -3.16 -15.15
CA ASP A 94 -11.87 -4.08 -14.89
C ASP A 94 -11.75 -4.52 -13.42
N THR A 95 -12.51 -3.90 -12.52
CA THR A 95 -12.51 -4.26 -11.10
C THR A 95 -13.44 -5.45 -10.88
N TYR A 96 -12.88 -6.56 -10.43
CA TYR A 96 -13.66 -7.74 -10.15
C TYR A 96 -13.85 -7.98 -8.65
N PHE A 97 -14.98 -8.61 -8.33
CA PHE A 97 -15.34 -9.06 -7.00
C PHE A 97 -15.46 -10.57 -6.98
N SER A 98 -15.15 -11.17 -5.87
CA SER A 98 -15.39 -12.57 -5.56
C SER A 98 -16.07 -12.68 -4.19
N ASN A 99 -16.54 -13.87 -3.85
CA ASN A 99 -17.15 -14.13 -2.54
C ASN A 99 -16.17 -14.00 -1.36
N VAL A 100 -14.86 -13.90 -1.60
CA VAL A 100 -13.83 -13.67 -0.58
C VAL A 100 -13.32 -12.23 -0.52
N THR A 101 -13.73 -11.37 -1.44
CA THR A 101 -13.21 -10.01 -1.56
C THR A 101 -13.44 -9.18 -0.29
N PHE A 102 -14.64 -9.26 0.31
CA PHE A 102 -14.92 -8.53 1.55
C PHE A 102 -14.05 -9.02 2.71
N ASP A 103 -13.83 -10.32 2.81
CA ASP A 103 -12.97 -10.90 3.84
C ASP A 103 -11.49 -10.46 3.68
N GLU A 104 -11.02 -10.30 2.44
CA GLU A 104 -9.69 -9.73 2.14
C GLU A 104 -9.60 -8.25 2.52
N ILE A 105 -10.67 -7.47 2.34
CA ILE A 105 -10.75 -6.06 2.80
C ILE A 105 -10.63 -6.00 4.33
N LEU A 106 -11.32 -6.88 5.05
CA LEU A 106 -11.23 -6.97 6.51
C LEU A 106 -9.82 -7.36 6.95
N ASP A 107 -9.21 -8.36 6.32
CA ASP A 107 -7.85 -8.81 6.60
C ASP A 107 -6.83 -7.67 6.43
N ASN A 108 -6.92 -6.89 5.33
CA ASN A 108 -6.08 -5.73 5.10
C ASN A 108 -6.25 -4.68 6.19
N SER A 109 -7.50 -4.40 6.56
CA SER A 109 -7.82 -3.39 7.59
C SER A 109 -7.25 -3.78 8.96
N VAL A 110 -7.34 -5.07 9.32
CA VAL A 110 -6.74 -5.62 10.56
C VAL A 110 -5.21 -5.51 10.53
N ILE A 111 -4.58 -5.84 9.40
CA ILE A 111 -3.13 -5.70 9.23
C ILE A 111 -2.72 -4.23 9.43
N LEU A 112 -3.39 -3.31 8.76
CA LEU A 112 -3.04 -1.89 8.80
C LEU A 112 -3.33 -1.25 10.16
N TYR A 113 -4.40 -1.68 10.84
CA TYR A 113 -4.62 -1.30 12.24
C TYR A 113 -3.44 -1.72 13.12
N ASN A 114 -2.99 -2.99 13.00
CA ASN A 114 -1.83 -3.46 13.75
C ASN A 114 -0.56 -2.67 13.38
N VAL A 115 -0.32 -2.38 12.10
CA VAL A 115 0.84 -1.59 11.66
C VAL A 115 0.82 -0.21 12.32
N CYS A 116 -0.33 0.49 12.32
CA CYS A 116 -0.48 1.76 13.00
C CYS A 116 -0.16 1.64 14.50
N TYR A 117 -0.73 0.63 15.17
CA TYR A 117 -0.46 0.36 16.58
C TYR A 117 1.04 0.14 16.84
N GLN A 118 1.70 -0.75 16.09
CA GLN A 118 3.11 -1.07 16.27
C GLN A 118 4.04 0.12 16.01
N ILE A 119 3.71 0.97 15.04
CA ILE A 119 4.43 2.22 14.75
C ILE A 119 4.25 3.23 15.90
N MET A 120 3.01 3.37 16.41
CA MET A 120 2.72 4.32 17.48
C MET A 120 3.33 3.91 18.82
N GLU A 121 3.39 2.60 19.11
CA GLU A 121 4.09 2.04 20.27
C GLU A 121 5.62 1.98 20.08
N GLN A 122 6.13 2.42 18.93
CA GLN A 122 7.57 2.42 18.58
C GLN A 122 8.21 1.02 18.57
N ASN A 123 7.40 -0.05 18.46
CA ASN A 123 7.89 -1.42 18.34
C ASN A 123 8.56 -1.68 16.99
N ILE A 124 8.06 -1.01 15.94
CA ILE A 124 8.66 -1.03 14.61
C ILE A 124 8.82 0.41 14.09
N LYS A 125 9.76 0.60 13.18
CA LYS A 125 9.96 1.86 12.45
C LYS A 125 9.55 1.72 10.99
N TYR A 126 9.66 0.53 10.43
CA TYR A 126 9.35 0.24 9.04
C TYR A 126 8.37 -0.92 8.95
N ALA A 127 7.33 -0.75 8.14
CA ALA A 127 6.38 -1.79 7.79
C ALA A 127 6.37 -2.00 6.27
N TYR A 128 6.39 -3.25 5.82
CA TYR A 128 6.26 -3.59 4.41
C TYR A 128 5.07 -4.53 4.24
N CYS A 129 3.97 -4.01 3.65
CA CYS A 129 2.68 -4.68 3.58
C CYS A 129 2.43 -5.20 2.16
N LEU A 130 2.54 -6.51 1.98
CA LEU A 130 2.12 -7.21 0.76
C LEU A 130 0.67 -7.63 0.92
N ILE A 131 -0.23 -6.73 0.59
CA ILE A 131 -1.68 -6.91 0.71
C ILE A 131 -2.35 -6.68 -0.64
N ARG A 132 -3.52 -7.29 -0.84
CA ARG A 132 -4.41 -7.12 -1.99
C ARG A 132 -5.88 -7.23 -1.54
N PRO A 133 -6.85 -6.64 -2.28
CA PRO A 133 -6.69 -5.84 -3.51
C PRO A 133 -5.90 -4.54 -3.28
N PRO A 134 -5.43 -3.87 -4.35
CA PRO A 134 -4.81 -2.55 -4.27
C PRO A 134 -5.83 -1.48 -3.87
N SER A 135 -5.39 -0.24 -3.70
CA SER A 135 -6.19 0.75 -2.99
C SER A 135 -6.29 2.13 -3.63
N HIS A 136 -5.28 2.58 -4.35
CA HIS A 136 -5.08 4.00 -4.68
C HIS A 136 -6.08 4.62 -5.68
N HIS A 137 -6.83 3.79 -6.44
CA HIS A 137 -7.90 4.28 -7.33
C HIS A 137 -9.27 4.37 -6.68
N SER A 138 -9.47 3.81 -5.48
CA SER A 138 -10.74 3.88 -4.78
C SER A 138 -10.92 5.21 -4.04
N SER A 139 -12.14 5.75 -4.05
CA SER A 139 -12.55 6.92 -3.29
C SER A 139 -13.84 6.65 -2.50
N LEU A 140 -14.46 7.68 -1.86
CA LEU A 140 -15.57 7.51 -0.91
C LEU A 140 -16.73 6.63 -1.39
N ASN A 141 -17.09 6.71 -2.68
CA ASN A 141 -18.25 6.00 -3.22
C ASN A 141 -17.92 5.34 -4.56
N ARG A 142 -16.64 5.02 -4.78
CA ARG A 142 -16.18 4.53 -6.06
C ARG A 142 -15.08 3.49 -5.86
N TYR A 143 -15.33 2.31 -6.37
CA TYR A 143 -14.30 1.29 -6.66
C TYR A 143 -13.90 1.41 -8.13
N ASN A 144 -12.62 1.22 -8.45
CA ASN A 144 -12.08 1.39 -9.80
C ASN A 144 -10.66 0.85 -9.89
N GLY A 145 -10.17 0.49 -11.08
CA GLY A 145 -8.78 0.11 -11.31
C GLY A 145 -8.29 -0.99 -10.35
N PHE A 146 -9.08 -2.04 -10.15
CA PHE A 146 -8.86 -3.13 -9.20
C PHE A 146 -8.97 -2.74 -7.72
N CYS A 147 -9.18 -1.45 -7.41
CA CYS A 147 -9.24 -0.92 -6.05
C CYS A 147 -10.68 -0.81 -5.55
N ILE A 148 -10.96 -1.31 -4.35
CA ILE A 148 -12.30 -1.33 -3.76
C ILE A 148 -12.40 -0.40 -2.56
N VAL A 149 -11.39 -0.42 -1.70
CA VAL A 149 -11.25 0.41 -0.50
C VAL A 149 -9.87 1.04 -0.51
N ASN A 150 -9.78 2.34 -0.25
CA ASN A 150 -8.50 3.06 -0.22
C ASN A 150 -7.78 2.86 1.10
N HIS A 151 -7.16 1.70 1.27
CA HIS A 151 -6.45 1.33 2.49
C HIS A 151 -5.28 2.26 2.80
N THR A 152 -4.60 2.79 1.79
CA THR A 152 -3.50 3.74 1.97
C THR A 152 -3.98 5.04 2.61
N TYR A 153 -5.05 5.65 2.07
CA TYR A 153 -5.61 6.85 2.65
C TYR A 153 -6.27 6.60 4.02
N LEU A 154 -6.97 5.47 4.19
CA LEU A 154 -7.53 5.08 5.49
C LEU A 154 -6.47 4.99 6.59
N THR A 155 -5.30 4.43 6.27
CA THR A 155 -4.17 4.36 7.20
C THR A 155 -3.67 5.76 7.57
N ALA A 156 -3.54 6.65 6.57
CA ALA A 156 -3.15 8.04 6.79
C ALA A 156 -4.17 8.79 7.66
N LYS A 157 -5.46 8.68 7.32
CA LYS A 157 -6.56 9.31 8.04
C LYS A 157 -6.63 8.85 9.50
N TYR A 158 -6.52 7.53 9.73
CA TYR A 158 -6.50 6.97 11.08
C TYR A 158 -5.33 7.53 11.92
N LEU A 159 -4.11 7.55 11.37
CA LEU A 159 -2.95 8.10 12.07
C LEU A 159 -3.08 9.60 12.32
N HIS A 160 -3.68 10.33 11.39
CA HIS A 160 -3.97 11.75 11.56
C HIS A 160 -5.00 11.97 12.67
N ASP A 161 -6.20 11.37 12.57
CA ASP A 161 -7.32 11.64 13.47
C ASP A 161 -7.11 11.13 14.89
N LYS A 162 -6.49 9.96 15.05
CA LYS A 162 -6.33 9.31 16.35
C LYS A 162 -5.02 9.65 17.05
N HIS A 163 -3.99 10.01 16.29
CA HIS A 163 -2.65 10.23 16.83
C HIS A 163 -2.07 11.60 16.48
N ASN A 164 -2.86 12.48 15.84
CA ASN A 164 -2.46 13.83 15.44
C ASN A 164 -1.13 13.84 14.66
N LYS A 165 -0.98 12.92 13.70
CA LYS A 165 0.22 12.79 12.86
C LYS A 165 0.05 13.51 11.54
N LYS A 166 1.13 14.11 11.06
CA LYS A 166 1.25 14.71 9.73
C LYS A 166 1.79 13.66 8.78
N ILE A 167 1.02 13.32 7.75
CA ILE A 167 1.29 12.17 6.91
C ILE A 167 1.62 12.61 5.48
N LEU A 168 2.67 12.06 4.92
CA LEU A 168 2.91 12.08 3.48
C LEU A 168 2.54 10.73 2.88
N ILE A 169 1.69 10.71 1.87
CA ILE A 169 1.49 9.57 0.98
C ILE A 169 2.33 9.82 -0.28
N LEU A 170 3.32 8.96 -0.53
CA LEU A 170 4.12 8.95 -1.75
C LEU A 170 3.69 7.76 -2.60
N ASP A 171 3.13 8.06 -3.77
CA ASP A 171 2.67 7.08 -4.75
C ASP A 171 3.62 7.10 -5.95
N TYR A 172 4.16 5.95 -6.31
CA TYR A 172 4.97 5.77 -7.51
C TYR A 172 4.50 4.59 -8.37
N ASP A 173 3.25 4.17 -8.19
CA ASP A 173 2.57 3.31 -9.15
C ASP A 173 2.64 3.93 -10.55
N VAL A 174 2.65 3.11 -11.60
CA VAL A 174 2.67 3.64 -12.97
C VAL A 174 1.42 4.42 -13.31
N HIS A 175 0.31 4.16 -12.60
CA HIS A 175 -0.96 4.87 -12.72
C HIS A 175 -1.06 5.98 -11.67
N HIS A 176 -1.74 7.06 -12.02
CA HIS A 176 -2.07 8.10 -11.05
C HIS A 176 -3.04 7.58 -10.00
N GLY A 177 -2.74 7.76 -8.71
CA GLY A 177 -3.61 7.41 -7.59
C GLY A 177 -4.78 8.39 -7.44
N ASP A 178 -5.68 8.43 -8.44
CA ASP A 178 -6.79 9.39 -8.54
C ASP A 178 -7.77 9.32 -7.37
N GLY A 179 -7.97 8.12 -6.83
CA GLY A 179 -8.79 7.93 -5.64
C GLY A 179 -8.17 8.56 -4.39
N THR A 180 -6.86 8.36 -4.18
CA THR A 180 -6.13 8.96 -3.06
C THR A 180 -6.12 10.49 -3.18
N GLN A 181 -5.83 11.03 -4.37
CA GLN A 181 -5.89 12.47 -4.63
C GLN A 181 -7.28 13.05 -4.33
N ALA A 182 -8.34 12.38 -4.78
CA ALA A 182 -9.72 12.83 -4.54
C ALA A 182 -10.03 12.89 -3.04
N LEU A 183 -9.59 11.91 -2.25
CA LEU A 183 -9.78 11.88 -0.80
C LEU A 183 -8.98 12.99 -0.09
N VAL A 184 -7.73 13.22 -0.49
CA VAL A 184 -6.92 14.34 0.04
C VAL A 184 -7.57 15.68 -0.27
N ASN A 185 -8.09 15.87 -1.50
CA ASN A 185 -8.76 17.10 -1.90
C ASN A 185 -10.11 17.32 -1.19
N GLN A 186 -10.76 16.27 -0.71
CA GLN A 186 -12.00 16.38 0.07
C GLN A 186 -11.75 16.76 1.54
N HIS A 187 -10.54 16.55 2.04
CA HIS A 187 -10.13 16.77 3.42
C HIS A 187 -8.88 17.66 3.49
N LEU A 188 -8.95 18.83 2.86
CA LEU A 188 -7.81 19.77 2.79
C LEU A 188 -7.42 20.36 4.16
N GLU A 189 -8.28 20.27 5.16
CA GLU A 189 -8.00 20.65 6.56
C GLU A 189 -7.05 19.67 7.26
N ASP A 190 -7.00 18.41 6.82
CA ASP A 190 -6.13 17.39 7.41
C ASP A 190 -4.66 17.60 7.04
N ASP A 191 -3.74 17.27 7.94
CA ASP A 191 -2.30 17.26 7.64
C ASP A 191 -1.89 15.96 6.90
N VAL A 192 -2.58 15.67 5.80
CA VAL A 192 -2.29 14.57 4.87
C VAL A 192 -1.91 15.17 3.53
N TYR A 193 -0.71 14.82 3.06
CA TYR A 193 -0.12 15.26 1.81
C TYR A 193 -0.02 14.10 0.83
N PHE A 194 -0.22 14.35 -0.45
CA PHE A 194 -0.13 13.36 -1.51
C PHE A 194 0.85 13.78 -2.59
N VAL A 195 1.75 12.88 -2.95
CA VAL A 195 2.68 13.04 -4.08
C VAL A 195 2.54 11.82 -4.97
N SER A 196 2.32 12.03 -6.28
CA SER A 196 2.21 10.94 -7.25
C SER A 196 3.20 11.13 -8.41
N MET A 197 4.01 10.10 -8.68
CA MET A 197 4.92 10.03 -9.83
C MET A 197 4.40 8.94 -10.78
N HIS A 198 3.74 9.30 -11.85
CA HIS A 198 2.99 8.37 -12.69
C HIS A 198 3.13 8.65 -14.18
N CYS A 199 2.73 7.69 -15.00
CA CYS A 199 2.61 7.89 -16.43
C CYS A 199 1.39 8.75 -16.77
N TYR A 200 1.55 9.73 -17.66
CA TYR A 200 0.47 10.62 -18.08
C TYR A 200 0.49 10.90 -19.58
N GLY A 201 -0.71 11.11 -20.13
CA GLY A 201 -0.90 11.50 -21.53
C GLY A 201 -1.21 10.33 -22.47
N ASN A 202 -1.60 10.67 -23.70
CA ASN A 202 -1.97 9.72 -24.75
C ASN A 202 -3.05 8.69 -24.33
N GLY A 203 -4.04 9.13 -23.51
CA GLY A 203 -5.13 8.27 -23.05
C GLY A 203 -4.69 7.17 -22.07
N PHE A 204 -3.55 7.33 -21.38
CA PHE A 204 -3.15 6.39 -20.34
C PHE A 204 -4.08 6.52 -19.13
N TYR A 205 -4.49 5.37 -18.59
CA TYR A 205 -5.40 5.29 -17.45
C TYR A 205 -4.76 5.91 -16.17
N PRO A 206 -5.51 6.58 -15.31
CA PRO A 206 -6.94 6.95 -15.41
C PRO A 206 -7.20 8.23 -16.21
N GLY A 207 -6.18 8.90 -16.72
CA GLY A 207 -6.28 10.14 -17.50
C GLY A 207 -6.30 11.42 -16.65
N THR A 208 -5.98 11.31 -15.36
CA THR A 208 -5.86 12.39 -14.37
C THR A 208 -4.43 12.53 -13.88
N GLY A 209 -4.14 13.52 -13.04
CA GLY A 209 -2.82 13.73 -12.45
C GLY A 209 -1.92 14.65 -13.28
N ASP A 210 -2.49 15.58 -14.05
CA ASP A 210 -1.69 16.64 -14.68
C ASP A 210 -1.15 17.64 -13.65
N VAL A 211 -0.12 18.38 -14.01
CA VAL A 211 0.46 19.45 -13.16
C VAL A 211 -0.57 20.53 -12.79
N ASP A 212 -1.60 20.73 -13.61
CA ASP A 212 -2.67 21.69 -13.35
C ASP A 212 -3.58 21.27 -12.18
N GLU A 213 -3.53 20.00 -11.76
CA GLU A 213 -4.24 19.49 -10.59
C GLU A 213 -3.47 19.67 -9.27
N ASN A 214 -2.24 20.20 -9.34
CA ASN A 214 -1.41 20.43 -8.15
C ASN A 214 -1.99 21.53 -7.26
N ASN A 215 -1.80 21.37 -5.96
CA ASN A 215 -2.16 22.37 -4.96
C ASN A 215 -1.22 22.27 -3.74
N GLU A 216 -1.56 22.92 -2.64
CA GLU A 216 -0.71 22.90 -1.43
C GLU A 216 -0.56 21.51 -0.79
N LYS A 217 -1.52 20.60 -0.99
CA LYS A 217 -1.55 19.24 -0.42
C LYS A 217 -1.18 18.16 -1.43
N VAL A 218 -1.28 18.47 -2.72
CA VAL A 218 -1.10 17.50 -3.83
C VAL A 218 0.01 17.95 -4.75
N LEU A 219 0.95 17.06 -5.04
CA LEU A 219 1.99 17.22 -6.04
C LEU A 219 1.96 16.06 -7.04
N ASN A 220 1.54 16.32 -8.28
CA ASN A 220 1.61 15.40 -9.40
C ASN A 220 2.89 15.64 -10.20
N ILE A 221 3.58 14.56 -10.54
CA ILE A 221 4.78 14.54 -11.36
C ILE A 221 4.51 13.59 -12.54
N PRO A 222 3.81 14.10 -13.59
CA PRO A 222 3.45 13.29 -14.75
C PRO A 222 4.69 12.99 -15.60
N MET A 223 4.85 11.74 -15.99
CA MET A 223 5.96 11.22 -16.76
C MET A 223 5.48 10.68 -18.11
N LYS A 224 6.32 10.80 -19.14
CA LYS A 224 6.00 10.24 -20.46
C LYS A 224 6.28 8.75 -20.53
N ARG A 225 5.51 8.03 -21.35
CA ARG A 225 5.79 6.62 -21.67
C ARG A 225 7.26 6.43 -22.08
N GLY A 226 7.85 5.31 -21.65
CA GLY A 226 9.24 4.97 -21.95
C GLY A 226 10.27 5.63 -21.03
N THR A 227 9.84 6.45 -20.07
CA THR A 227 10.76 7.05 -19.09
C THR A 227 11.41 5.98 -18.23
N GLY A 228 12.74 6.08 -18.09
CA GLY A 228 13.55 5.18 -17.26
C GLY A 228 14.06 5.83 -15.98
N ASP A 229 14.93 5.10 -15.26
CA ASP A 229 15.44 5.49 -13.93
C ASP A 229 16.05 6.89 -13.88
N GLU A 230 16.83 7.28 -14.89
CA GLU A 230 17.58 8.55 -14.85
C GLU A 230 16.63 9.75 -14.68
N LEU A 231 15.62 9.85 -15.54
CA LEU A 231 14.66 10.95 -15.47
C LEU A 231 13.72 10.82 -14.25
N TYR A 232 13.33 9.59 -13.86
CA TYR A 232 12.52 9.41 -12.63
C TYR A 232 13.28 9.85 -11.38
N ILE A 233 14.57 9.51 -11.26
CA ILE A 233 15.44 9.92 -10.14
C ILE A 233 15.69 11.43 -10.18
N GLU A 234 15.86 12.02 -11.36
CA GLU A 234 15.96 13.47 -11.51
C GLU A 234 14.68 14.16 -11.02
N LYS A 235 13.52 13.70 -11.48
CA LYS A 235 12.20 14.22 -11.08
C LYS A 235 11.88 13.98 -9.61
N PHE A 236 12.41 12.92 -9.02
CA PHE A 236 12.29 12.68 -7.58
C PHE A 236 12.91 13.81 -6.73
N ASN A 237 13.78 14.68 -7.29
CA ASN A 237 14.22 15.86 -6.57
C ASN A 237 13.08 16.86 -6.31
N GLU A 238 12.03 16.91 -7.16
CA GLU A 238 10.84 17.72 -6.89
C GLU A 238 10.09 17.20 -5.66
N VAL A 239 10.03 15.87 -5.48
CA VAL A 239 9.48 15.23 -4.25
C VAL A 239 10.31 15.63 -3.04
N LYS A 240 11.65 15.53 -3.14
CA LYS A 240 12.55 15.92 -2.03
C LYS A 240 12.37 17.38 -1.63
N ASP A 241 12.19 18.27 -2.61
CA ASP A 241 11.98 19.68 -2.32
C ASP A 241 10.59 19.94 -1.72
N TYR A 242 9.55 19.24 -2.18
CA TYR A 242 8.23 19.30 -1.58
C TYR A 242 8.25 18.83 -0.12
N ILE A 243 8.89 17.68 0.17
CA ILE A 243 9.05 17.15 1.54
C ILE A 243 9.69 18.17 2.48
N LYS A 244 10.72 18.89 2.04
CA LYS A 244 11.39 19.93 2.85
C LYS A 244 10.48 21.10 3.23
N THR A 245 9.40 21.33 2.48
CA THR A 245 8.43 22.41 2.75
C THR A 245 7.35 22.00 3.73
N LYS A 246 7.28 20.73 4.12
CA LYS A 246 6.23 20.17 4.96
C LYS A 246 6.80 19.63 6.27
N GLU A 247 6.01 19.75 7.32
CA GLU A 247 6.24 18.98 8.54
C GLU A 247 5.61 17.61 8.37
N ILE A 248 6.38 16.55 8.41
CA ILE A 248 5.92 15.17 8.20
C ILE A 248 6.38 14.32 9.36
N ASP A 249 5.47 13.57 9.96
CA ASP A 249 5.77 12.62 11.04
C ASP A 249 5.97 11.20 10.51
N ILE A 250 5.13 10.76 9.55
CA ILE A 250 5.11 9.40 8.99
C ILE A 250 4.98 9.49 7.47
N ILE A 251 5.64 8.60 6.76
CA ILE A 251 5.52 8.47 5.31
C ILE A 251 4.88 7.12 4.99
N ILE A 252 3.78 7.15 4.22
CA ILE A 252 3.15 5.97 3.64
C ILE A 252 3.51 5.94 2.16
N VAL A 253 3.95 4.79 1.69
CA VAL A 253 4.31 4.60 0.29
C VAL A 253 3.25 3.71 -0.37
N SER A 254 2.47 4.28 -1.30
CA SER A 254 1.69 3.51 -2.29
C SER A 254 2.70 2.85 -3.22
N ASN A 255 3.02 1.59 -2.90
CA ASN A 255 4.14 0.85 -3.43
C ASN A 255 3.73 0.08 -4.69
N GLY A 256 3.41 0.81 -5.77
CA GLY A 256 3.19 0.23 -7.09
C GLY A 256 4.50 -0.20 -7.73
N LEU A 257 4.54 -1.42 -8.26
CA LEU A 257 5.73 -2.00 -8.86
C LEU A 257 5.57 -2.27 -10.36
N ASP A 258 4.49 -1.78 -10.94
CA ASP A 258 4.11 -1.93 -12.35
C ASP A 258 4.79 -0.95 -13.31
N ALA A 259 5.50 0.06 -12.78
CA ALA A 259 6.41 0.87 -13.59
C ALA A 259 7.73 0.16 -13.94
N HIS A 260 8.02 -1.01 -13.33
CA HIS A 260 9.20 -1.80 -13.64
C HIS A 260 9.10 -2.41 -15.03
N HIS A 261 10.19 -2.38 -15.82
CA HIS A 261 10.21 -2.83 -17.23
C HIS A 261 9.81 -4.30 -17.45
N ASP A 262 9.91 -5.16 -16.42
CA ASP A 262 9.49 -6.57 -16.47
C ASP A 262 8.00 -6.77 -16.13
N ASP A 263 7.23 -5.72 -15.83
CA ASP A 263 5.82 -5.84 -15.52
C ASP A 263 4.96 -5.88 -16.80
N PRO A 264 3.92 -6.75 -16.87
CA PRO A 264 3.10 -6.88 -18.06
C PRO A 264 2.29 -5.60 -18.41
N PHE A 265 1.99 -4.75 -17.45
CA PHE A 265 1.32 -3.45 -17.68
C PHE A 265 2.29 -2.30 -17.84
N SER A 266 3.59 -2.53 -17.69
CA SER A 266 4.54 -1.43 -17.73
C SER A 266 4.58 -0.76 -19.09
N VAL A 267 4.51 0.54 -19.04
CA VAL A 267 4.79 1.45 -20.16
C VAL A 267 6.04 2.31 -19.86
N MET A 268 6.72 2.00 -18.75
CA MET A 268 7.94 2.66 -18.27
C MET A 268 9.14 1.72 -18.36
N ASN A 269 10.33 2.23 -18.13
CA ASN A 269 11.57 1.47 -18.17
C ASN A 269 12.32 1.55 -16.82
N LEU A 270 11.57 1.47 -15.69
CA LEU A 270 12.21 1.45 -14.38
C LEU A 270 12.86 0.10 -14.09
N THR A 271 13.92 0.14 -13.31
CA THR A 271 14.59 -1.03 -12.74
C THR A 271 14.53 -0.97 -11.22
N ASN A 272 15.04 -2.01 -10.55
CA ASN A 272 15.15 -2.03 -9.08
C ASN A 272 15.89 -0.81 -8.52
N LYS A 273 16.76 -0.18 -9.32
CA LYS A 273 17.55 0.99 -8.91
C LYS A 273 16.67 2.17 -8.49
N PHE A 274 15.57 2.45 -9.20
CA PHE A 274 14.66 3.53 -8.81
C PHE A 274 14.11 3.29 -7.41
N TYR A 275 13.53 2.13 -7.16
CA TYR A 275 12.87 1.78 -5.88
C TYR A 275 13.86 1.81 -4.69
N THR A 276 15.07 1.29 -4.89
CA THR A 276 16.12 1.34 -3.85
C THR A 276 16.62 2.74 -3.59
N THR A 277 16.80 3.57 -4.64
CA THR A 277 17.22 4.97 -4.49
C THR A 277 16.19 5.80 -3.73
N VAL A 278 14.88 5.60 -4.02
CA VAL A 278 13.79 6.25 -3.27
C VAL A 278 13.81 5.80 -1.82
N THR A 279 13.92 4.49 -1.58
CA THR A 279 13.93 3.92 -0.22
C THR A 279 15.11 4.43 0.60
N GLU A 280 16.32 4.51 0.03
CA GLU A 280 17.50 5.07 0.66
C GLU A 280 17.27 6.53 1.13
N TYR A 281 16.68 7.35 0.26
CA TYR A 281 16.35 8.73 0.61
C TYR A 281 15.30 8.80 1.73
N LEU A 282 14.18 8.07 1.60
CA LEU A 282 13.12 8.08 2.61
C LEU A 282 13.63 7.64 3.98
N LYS A 283 14.46 6.61 4.01
CA LYS A 283 15.11 6.13 5.23
C LYS A 283 16.03 7.19 5.85
N SER A 284 16.73 7.98 5.04
CA SER A 284 17.60 9.07 5.50
C SER A 284 16.85 10.19 6.24
N LEU A 285 15.53 10.30 6.06
CA LEU A 285 14.69 11.26 6.78
C LEU A 285 14.42 10.86 8.24
N ASP A 286 14.80 9.65 8.62
CA ASP A 286 14.67 9.10 9.98
C ASP A 286 13.22 9.04 10.50
N LYS A 287 12.23 8.93 9.60
CA LYS A 287 10.80 8.83 9.89
C LYS A 287 10.32 7.37 9.81
N PRO A 288 9.22 7.02 10.50
CA PRO A 288 8.52 5.77 10.24
C PRO A 288 8.05 5.69 8.77
N LEU A 289 8.23 4.52 8.15
CA LEU A 289 7.83 4.25 6.77
C LEU A 289 6.87 3.06 6.74
N ILE A 290 5.76 3.21 6.01
CA ILE A 290 4.76 2.15 5.78
C ILE A 290 4.64 1.95 4.27
N TYR A 291 5.14 0.84 3.75
CA TYR A 291 4.98 0.44 2.35
C TYR A 291 3.72 -0.41 2.20
N ILE A 292 2.82 -0.04 1.31
CA ILE A 292 1.57 -0.75 1.01
C ILE A 292 1.58 -1.08 -0.48
N LEU A 293 1.53 -2.38 -0.83
CA LEU A 293 1.52 -2.82 -2.22
C LEU A 293 0.28 -2.28 -2.94
N GLU A 294 0.51 -1.65 -4.09
CA GLU A 294 -0.54 -1.26 -5.05
C GLU A 294 -0.44 -2.13 -6.32
N GLY A 295 -0.12 -1.56 -7.49
CA GLY A 295 0.10 -2.29 -8.71
C GLY A 295 1.37 -3.14 -8.70
N GLY A 296 1.61 -3.78 -9.82
CA GLY A 296 2.65 -4.79 -10.01
C GLY A 296 2.04 -6.17 -10.19
N TYR A 297 2.25 -6.75 -11.39
CA TYR A 297 1.51 -7.93 -11.85
C TYR A 297 2.42 -9.06 -12.30
N ASN A 298 3.73 -8.92 -12.10
CA ASN A 298 4.71 -9.99 -12.22
C ASN A 298 5.19 -10.42 -10.83
N PRO A 299 4.70 -11.53 -10.25
CA PRO A 299 5.05 -11.94 -8.89
C PRO A 299 6.55 -12.09 -8.63
N LYS A 300 7.30 -12.51 -9.67
CA LYS A 300 8.76 -12.63 -9.56
C LYS A 300 9.45 -11.27 -9.43
N THR A 301 8.97 -10.27 -10.17
CA THR A 301 9.48 -8.90 -10.12
C THR A 301 9.11 -8.25 -8.80
N ILE A 302 7.85 -8.40 -8.36
CA ILE A 302 7.41 -7.95 -7.03
C ILE A 302 8.33 -8.52 -5.94
N GLY A 303 8.57 -9.84 -5.95
CA GLY A 303 9.42 -10.49 -4.95
C GLY A 303 10.86 -9.96 -4.96
N LYS A 304 11.46 -9.72 -6.13
CA LYS A 304 12.82 -9.18 -6.25
C LYS A 304 12.93 -7.75 -5.72
N ILE A 305 12.03 -6.87 -6.16
CA ILE A 305 12.03 -5.46 -5.73
C ILE A 305 11.76 -5.40 -4.22
N SER A 306 10.81 -6.20 -3.72
CA SER A 306 10.54 -6.29 -2.27
C SER A 306 11.77 -6.68 -1.47
N VAL A 307 12.55 -7.67 -1.92
CA VAL A 307 13.81 -8.06 -1.27
C VAL A 307 14.80 -6.91 -1.23
N ASP A 308 14.93 -6.17 -2.33
CA ASP A 308 15.86 -5.04 -2.40
C ASP A 308 15.44 -3.89 -1.48
N ILE A 309 14.14 -3.54 -1.44
CA ILE A 309 13.58 -2.53 -0.53
C ILE A 309 13.77 -2.97 0.94
N ILE A 310 13.43 -4.21 1.28
CA ILE A 310 13.58 -4.77 2.62
C ILE A 310 15.05 -4.74 3.07
N ASN A 311 15.98 -5.10 2.20
CA ASN A 311 17.42 -5.03 2.49
C ASN A 311 17.88 -3.59 2.74
N GLU A 312 17.35 -2.62 1.96
CA GLU A 312 17.68 -1.21 2.16
C GLU A 312 17.14 -0.69 3.51
N LEU A 313 15.93 -1.10 3.89
CA LEU A 313 15.33 -0.73 5.19
C LEU A 313 16.03 -1.42 6.37
N ASN A 314 16.48 -2.67 6.21
CA ASN A 314 17.25 -3.39 7.21
C ASN A 314 18.72 -2.95 7.15
N ASN A 315 19.15 -2.10 8.06
CA ASN A 315 20.60 -1.92 8.26
C ASN A 315 21.21 -3.26 8.67
N LYS A 316 22.33 -3.67 8.07
CA LYS A 316 23.09 -4.86 8.47
C LYS A 316 23.58 -4.82 9.95
N HIS A 317 23.24 -3.80 10.73
CA HIS A 317 23.74 -3.56 12.08
C HIS A 317 22.70 -3.68 13.20
N ASP A 318 21.38 -3.80 12.88
CA ASP A 318 20.33 -3.83 13.91
C ASP A 318 19.67 -5.23 14.02
N LEU A 319 20.47 -6.28 14.06
CA LEU A 319 20.01 -7.59 14.54
C LEU A 319 19.98 -7.58 16.06
N ILE A 320 18.96 -6.99 16.66
CA ILE A 320 18.61 -7.28 18.06
C ILE A 320 17.87 -8.62 18.04
N GLU A 321 18.47 -9.62 18.68
CA GLU A 321 17.83 -10.91 18.93
C GLU A 321 16.59 -10.68 19.80
N PHE A 322 15.41 -10.89 19.21
CA PHE A 322 14.19 -11.10 19.98
C PHE A 322 14.05 -12.58 20.31
N GLU A 323 13.78 -12.88 21.58
CA GLU A 323 13.46 -14.21 22.04
C GLU A 323 12.36 -14.81 21.16
N LYS A 324 12.66 -15.97 20.62
CA LYS A 324 11.75 -16.80 19.85
C LYS A 324 10.49 -17.04 20.67
N LEU A 325 9.35 -16.55 20.22
CA LEU A 325 8.08 -17.15 20.58
C LEU A 325 8.14 -18.58 20.03
N ASP A 326 8.28 -19.54 20.92
CA ASP A 326 8.41 -20.95 20.60
C ASP A 326 7.27 -21.38 19.67
N ASP A 327 7.64 -21.92 18.50
CA ASP A 327 6.83 -22.81 17.71
C ASP A 327 6.50 -24.03 18.58
N LYS A 328 5.34 -24.03 19.17
CA LYS A 328 4.71 -25.25 19.69
C LYS A 328 3.51 -25.55 18.82
N ASP A 329 3.73 -26.57 17.98
CA ASP A 329 2.84 -27.51 17.27
C ASP A 329 1.54 -27.01 16.63
#